data_0e298829e2382d5c52231ebb6514f591
#
_entry.id   0e298829e2382d5c52231ebb6514f591
#
_cell.length_a   1.000
_cell.length_b   1.000
_cell.length_c   1.000
_cell.angle_alpha   90.00
_cell.angle_beta   90.00
_cell.angle_gamma   90.00
#
_symmetry.space_group_name_H-M   'P 1'
#
loop_
_entity.id
_entity.type
_entity.pdbx_description
1 polymer ?
#
loop_
_entity_poly.entity_id
_entity_poly.type
_entity_poly.pdbx_seq_one_letter_code
_entity_poly.pdbx_strand_id
1 'polypeptide(L)'
;MIGREDRNPGYLGRQLHEEPQVPNYGKPGQGPRLQEGMVLAIEPMINMGKSGVRVLDDRWTAVTTDGSLSAHFEHTIAIQASGPPRILTQVPELIGAC
;
A
#
# COMPACT_ATOMS: atom_id res chain seq x y z
N MET A 1 13.32 -1.79 -1.87
CA MET A 1 11.89 -2.15 -1.89
C MET A 1 11.26 -1.49 -3.10
N ILE A 2 10.71 -2.28 -3.97
CA ILE A 2 10.11 -1.75 -5.19
C ILE A 2 8.61 -1.98 -5.09
N GLY A 3 7.89 -0.90 -4.83
CA GLY A 3 6.44 -0.93 -4.86
C GLY A 3 5.94 -0.82 -6.29
N ARG A 4 4.77 -1.33 -6.55
CA ARG A 4 4.11 -1.15 -7.83
C ARG A 4 3.55 0.26 -7.92
N GLU A 5 3.94 0.98 -8.97
CA GLU A 5 3.60 2.39 -9.11
C GLU A 5 2.12 2.66 -9.36
N ASP A 6 1.45 1.74 -10.02
CA ASP A 6 0.08 1.92 -10.48
C ASP A 6 -0.98 1.40 -9.50
N ARG A 7 -0.56 0.82 -8.39
CA ARG A 7 -1.47 0.40 -7.34
C ARG A 7 -1.24 1.20 -6.09
N ASN A 8 -1.92 2.28 -6.00
CA ASN A 8 -1.83 3.14 -4.85
C ASN A 8 -2.84 2.71 -3.81
N PRO A 9 -2.43 2.58 -2.57
CA PRO A 9 -3.40 2.67 -1.50
C PRO A 9 -4.02 4.06 -1.58
N GLY A 10 -5.30 4.12 -1.51
CA GLY A 10 -6.01 5.37 -1.51
C GLY A 10 -6.48 5.73 -0.12
N TYR A 11 -7.04 6.90 0.00
CA TYR A 11 -7.81 7.26 1.16
C TYR A 11 -9.05 6.36 1.23
N LEU A 12 -9.22 5.69 2.35
CA LEU A 12 -10.38 4.85 2.58
C LEU A 12 -11.51 5.68 3.17
N GLY A 13 -12.62 5.71 2.49
CA GLY A 13 -13.80 6.43 2.91
C GLY A 13 -15.06 5.75 2.41
N ARG A 14 -15.90 6.50 1.73
CA ARG A 14 -17.17 5.99 1.20
C ARG A 14 -17.02 5.27 -0.13
N GLN A 15 -15.90 5.45 -0.81
CA GLN A 15 -15.60 4.84 -2.10
C GLN A 15 -14.39 3.91 -1.99
N LEU A 16 -14.24 3.02 -2.96
CA LEU A 16 -13.12 2.08 -2.98
C LEU A 16 -11.77 2.81 -3.12
N HIS A 17 -11.75 3.86 -3.90
CA HIS A 17 -10.57 4.71 -4.07
C HIS A 17 -10.99 6.18 -3.97
N GLU A 18 -10.38 6.89 -3.06
CA GLU A 18 -10.60 8.32 -2.86
C GLU A 18 -9.27 9.06 -2.81
N GLU A 19 -9.31 10.37 -3.01
CA GLU A 19 -8.15 11.24 -2.80
C GLU A 19 -7.82 11.37 -1.28
N PRO A 20 -6.54 11.53 -0.91
CA PRO A 20 -5.39 11.62 -1.80
C PRO A 20 -4.87 10.26 -2.25
N GLN A 21 -4.26 10.20 -3.42
CA GLN A 21 -3.50 9.03 -3.85
C GLN A 21 -2.15 9.02 -3.15
N VAL A 22 -1.77 7.86 -2.64
CA VAL A 22 -0.50 7.68 -1.90
C VAL A 22 0.33 6.61 -2.59
N PRO A 23 1.23 6.99 -3.50
CA PRO A 23 2.08 6.02 -4.18
C PRO A 23 3.11 5.41 -3.23
N ASN A 24 3.62 4.25 -3.59
CA ASN A 24 4.67 3.57 -2.83
C ASN A 24 6.07 4.12 -3.14
N TYR A 25 6.16 5.27 -3.78
CA TYR A 25 7.41 5.95 -4.12
C TYR A 25 7.22 7.45 -3.97
N GLY A 26 8.32 8.19 -3.99
CA GLY A 26 8.28 9.64 -3.93
C GLY A 26 9.39 10.22 -3.07
N LYS A 27 9.42 11.54 -3.00
CA LYS A 27 10.40 12.27 -2.18
C LYS A 27 9.76 12.64 -0.83
N PRO A 28 10.48 12.46 0.27
CA PRO A 28 9.98 12.91 1.58
C PRO A 28 9.66 14.40 1.60
N GLY A 29 8.64 14.77 2.37
CA GLY A 29 8.26 16.16 2.55
C GLY A 29 7.51 16.79 1.40
N GLN A 30 7.09 16.00 0.41
CA GLN A 30 6.32 16.48 -0.73
C GLN A 30 4.97 15.76 -0.81
N GLY A 31 4.04 16.36 -1.56
CA GLY A 31 2.71 15.81 -1.75
C GLY A 31 1.70 16.32 -0.74
N PRO A 32 0.50 15.74 -0.73
CA PRO A 32 -0.57 16.16 0.17
C PRO A 32 -0.19 15.98 1.63
N ARG A 33 -0.57 16.95 2.45
CA ARG A 33 -0.36 16.86 3.89
C ARG A 33 -1.37 15.90 4.52
N LEU A 34 -0.87 14.94 5.29
CA LEU A 34 -1.73 14.02 6.04
C LEU A 34 -2.36 14.76 7.22
N GLN A 35 -3.65 14.59 7.39
CA GLN A 35 -4.42 15.23 8.45
C GLN A 35 -5.01 14.20 9.39
N GLU A 36 -5.18 14.59 10.64
CA GLU A 36 -5.87 13.78 11.64
C GLU A 36 -7.23 13.30 11.11
N GLY A 37 -7.52 12.05 11.35
CA GLY A 37 -8.77 11.43 10.92
C GLY A 37 -8.72 10.79 9.54
N MET A 38 -7.69 11.04 8.74
CA MET A 38 -7.51 10.32 7.48
C MET A 38 -7.25 8.84 7.74
N VAL A 39 -7.87 7.99 6.94
CA VAL A 39 -7.69 6.54 6.97
C VAL A 39 -7.12 6.12 5.62
N LEU A 40 -5.97 5.47 5.64
CA LEU A 40 -5.24 5.09 4.44
C LEU A 40 -4.98 3.58 4.44
N ALA A 41 -5.01 2.99 3.24
CA ALA A 41 -4.53 1.64 3.03
C ALA A 41 -3.09 1.69 2.51
N ILE A 42 -2.18 1.07 3.24
CA ILE A 42 -0.77 0.96 2.83
C ILE A 42 -0.56 -0.47 2.36
N GLU A 43 -0.33 -0.62 1.05
CA GLU A 43 -0.29 -1.95 0.45
C GLU A 43 0.89 -2.11 -0.53
N PRO A 44 2.12 -2.16 -0.02
CA PRO A 44 3.27 -2.33 -0.88
C PRO A 44 3.29 -3.70 -1.54
N MET A 45 3.81 -3.74 -2.75
CA MET A 45 4.14 -4.98 -3.45
C MET A 45 5.65 -5.07 -3.60
N ILE A 46 6.22 -6.20 -3.25
CA ILE A 46 7.67 -6.42 -3.26
C ILE A 46 7.99 -7.57 -4.20
N ASN A 47 8.79 -7.29 -5.22
CA ASN A 47 9.26 -8.30 -6.17
C ASN A 47 10.70 -8.69 -5.84
N MET A 48 11.00 -9.98 -5.91
CA MET A 48 12.39 -10.45 -5.73
C MET A 48 13.28 -10.09 -6.91
N GLY A 49 12.71 -9.90 -8.09
CA GLY A 49 13.43 -9.50 -9.29
C GLY A 49 13.14 -8.03 -9.65
N LYS A 50 12.85 -7.81 -10.93
CA LYS A 50 12.58 -6.47 -11.45
C LYS A 50 11.18 -6.00 -11.04
N SER A 51 10.98 -4.68 -11.06
CA SER A 51 9.71 -4.06 -10.67
C SER A 51 8.57 -4.28 -11.66
N GLY A 52 8.87 -4.66 -12.90
CA GLY A 52 7.88 -4.81 -13.95
C GLY A 52 6.81 -5.84 -13.62
N VAL A 53 5.57 -5.51 -13.92
CA VAL A 53 4.43 -6.40 -13.77
C VAL A 53 3.54 -6.30 -15.03
N ARG A 54 2.77 -7.36 -15.27
CA ARG A 54 1.77 -7.36 -16.33
C ARG A 54 0.46 -7.93 -15.80
N VAL A 55 -0.64 -7.48 -16.36
CA VAL A 55 -1.98 -7.98 -16.02
C VAL A 55 -2.36 -9.01 -17.07
N LEU A 56 -2.85 -10.15 -16.61
CA LEU A 56 -3.28 -11.24 -17.50
C LEU A 56 -4.61 -10.92 -18.19
N ASP A 57 -5.04 -11.81 -19.09
CA ASP A 57 -6.24 -11.62 -19.91
C ASP A 57 -7.53 -11.52 -19.10
N ASP A 58 -7.54 -12.06 -17.88
CA ASP A 58 -8.67 -11.90 -16.96
C ASP A 58 -8.82 -10.46 -16.45
N ARG A 59 -7.90 -9.55 -16.79
CA ARG A 59 -7.87 -8.14 -16.38
C ARG A 59 -7.77 -7.92 -14.86
N TRP A 60 -7.43 -8.96 -14.15
CA TRP A 60 -7.36 -8.95 -12.68
C TRP A 60 -6.03 -9.47 -12.16
N THR A 61 -5.58 -10.62 -12.63
CA THR A 61 -4.36 -11.25 -12.15
C THR A 61 -3.13 -10.48 -12.62
N ALA A 62 -2.30 -10.05 -11.68
CA ALA A 62 -1.04 -9.38 -11.96
C ALA A 62 0.12 -10.32 -11.62
N VAL A 63 1.06 -10.43 -12.55
CA VAL A 63 2.25 -11.26 -12.39
C VAL A 63 3.50 -10.44 -12.67
N THR A 64 4.64 -10.86 -12.12
CA THR A 64 5.92 -10.24 -12.45
C THR A 64 6.28 -10.54 -13.91
N THR A 65 6.92 -9.58 -14.58
CA THR A 65 7.30 -9.76 -15.98
C THR A 65 8.45 -10.74 -16.16
N ASP A 66 9.29 -10.90 -15.14
CA ASP A 66 10.45 -11.78 -15.17
C ASP A 66 10.23 -13.14 -14.49
N GLY A 67 9.02 -13.42 -14.02
CA GLY A 67 8.70 -14.68 -13.34
C GLY A 67 9.20 -14.76 -11.91
N SER A 68 9.79 -13.70 -11.35
CA SER A 68 10.25 -13.68 -9.97
C SER A 68 9.09 -13.72 -8.98
N LEU A 69 9.38 -14.14 -7.75
CA LEU A 69 8.41 -14.13 -6.66
C LEU A 69 8.04 -12.70 -6.26
N SER A 70 6.79 -12.53 -5.84
CA SER A 70 6.28 -11.27 -5.35
C SER A 70 5.46 -11.49 -4.08
N ALA A 71 5.49 -10.51 -3.19
CA ALA A 71 4.68 -10.50 -1.98
C ALA A 71 3.89 -9.19 -1.89
N HIS A 72 2.68 -9.29 -1.35
CA HIS A 72 1.80 -8.15 -1.14
C HIS A 72 1.29 -8.19 0.30
N PHE A 73 1.43 -7.07 0.99
CA PHE A 73 0.89 -6.87 2.33
C PHE A 73 0.05 -5.61 2.34
N GLU A 74 -0.94 -5.58 3.20
CA GLU A 74 -1.80 -4.43 3.35
C GLU A 74 -2.13 -4.19 4.82
N HIS A 75 -2.01 -2.92 5.23
CA HIS A 75 -2.54 -2.46 6.50
C HIS A 75 -3.37 -1.21 6.28
N THR A 76 -4.43 -1.10 7.05
CA THR A 76 -5.21 0.13 7.15
C THR A 76 -4.72 0.91 8.36
N ILE A 77 -4.39 2.18 8.15
CA ILE A 77 -3.90 3.06 9.21
C ILE A 77 -4.79 4.28 9.35
N ALA A 78 -4.84 4.82 10.55
CA ALA A 78 -5.53 6.08 10.85
C ALA A 78 -4.52 7.12 11.31
N ILE A 79 -4.58 8.30 10.73
CA ILE A 79 -3.71 9.42 11.10
C ILE A 79 -4.22 10.03 12.40
N GLN A 80 -3.33 10.13 13.37
CA GLN A 80 -3.62 10.69 14.69
C GLN A 80 -3.16 12.14 14.80
N ALA A 81 -3.70 12.85 15.79
CA ALA A 81 -3.31 14.25 16.09
C ALA A 81 -1.82 14.36 16.44
N SER A 82 -1.28 13.35 17.10
CA SER A 82 0.12 13.29 17.47
C SER A 82 0.61 11.86 17.50
N GLY A 83 1.90 11.67 17.34
CA GLY A 83 2.51 10.35 17.32
C GLY A 83 2.34 9.60 15.99
N PRO A 84 2.75 8.34 15.94
CA PRO A 84 2.66 7.54 14.72
C PRO A 84 1.21 7.19 14.38
N PRO A 85 0.93 6.86 13.11
CA PRO A 85 -0.39 6.38 12.73
C PRO A 85 -0.79 5.13 13.51
N ARG A 86 -2.08 5.00 13.77
CA ARG A 86 -2.63 3.80 14.40
C ARG A 86 -2.91 2.75 13.34
N ILE A 87 -2.39 1.54 13.54
CA ILE A 87 -2.65 0.40 12.66
C ILE A 87 -3.97 -0.24 13.09
N LEU A 88 -4.97 -0.19 12.22
CA LEU A 88 -6.31 -0.70 12.53
C LEU A 88 -6.43 -2.20 12.24
N THR A 89 -5.59 -2.75 11.39
CA THR A 89 -5.64 -4.15 10.93
C THR A 89 -4.58 -5.02 11.58
N GLN A 90 -4.01 -4.60 12.70
CA GLN A 90 -3.00 -5.36 13.42
C GLN A 90 -3.63 -6.55 14.15
N VAL A 91 -3.01 -7.73 14.02
CA VAL A 91 -3.45 -8.95 14.68
C VAL A 91 -2.37 -9.37 15.68
N PRO A 92 -2.57 -9.11 16.99
CA PRO A 92 -1.53 -9.29 18.01
C PRO A 92 -0.96 -10.70 18.08
N GLU A 93 -1.80 -11.72 17.95
CA GLU A 93 -1.39 -13.13 18.07
C GLU A 93 -0.47 -13.58 16.94
N LEU A 94 -0.52 -12.90 15.78
CA LEU A 94 0.30 -13.22 14.62
C LEU A 94 1.64 -12.49 14.62
N ILE A 95 1.81 -11.49 15.45
CA ILE A 95 3.03 -10.68 15.48
C ILE A 95 4.24 -11.55 15.83
N GLY A 96 4.10 -12.44 16.78
CA GLY A 96 5.17 -13.36 17.17
C GLY A 96 5.48 -14.43 16.14
N ALA A 97 4.59 -14.66 15.17
CA ALA A 97 4.77 -15.64 14.10
C ALA A 97 5.43 -15.03 12.85
N CYS A 98 5.45 -13.73 12.78
CA CYS A 98 6.12 -13.00 11.72
C CYS A 98 7.53 -12.64 12.12
#